data_270682ab9b963a07c0e9799c8769c758
#
_entry.id   270682ab9b963a07c0e9799c8769c758
#
_cell.length_a   1.000
_cell.length_b   1.000
_cell.length_c   1.000
_cell.angle_alpha   90.00
_cell.angle_beta   90.00
_cell.angle_gamma   90.00
#
_symmetry.space_group_name_H-M   'P 1'
#
loop_
_entity.id
_entity.type
_entity.pdbx_description
1 polymer ?
#
loop_
_entity_poly.entity_id
_entity_poly.type
_entity_poly.pdbx_seq_one_letter_code
_entity_poly.pdbx_strand_id
1 'polypeptide(L)'
;PLFEDVGYSTDEQSGMNLKLDAGTETVEFSVRNSSMDLLDDSASLKAGENYTLVFMGDVAGGELQLVPFRQQIPAIDFGQVGVRFIHAMYGEADTSFSIGSAADLDYGKATSYFSDLPNDSSRLEIEVKDAADDSSLATVSCAVQAGKIYDAIITHKGFADPDMAMFCQQVEGS
;
A
#
# COMPACT_ATOMS: atom_id res chain seq x y z
N PRO A 1 6.30 21.98 -5.82
CA PRO A 1 6.16 20.59 -5.31
C PRO A 1 4.69 20.18 -5.32
N LEU A 2 4.43 18.91 -5.59
CA LEU A 2 3.07 18.34 -5.60
C LEU A 2 2.61 17.98 -4.18
N PHE A 3 3.55 17.70 -3.31
CA PHE A 3 3.33 17.38 -1.91
C PHE A 3 4.40 18.07 -1.05
N GLU A 4 4.00 18.63 0.07
CA GLU A 4 4.88 19.18 1.07
C GLU A 4 4.51 18.57 2.42
N ASP A 5 5.52 18.35 3.28
CA ASP A 5 5.35 17.88 4.65
C ASP A 5 4.61 16.53 4.78
N VAL A 6 4.80 15.62 3.83
CA VAL A 6 4.29 14.26 3.96
C VAL A 6 5.18 13.48 4.91
N GLY A 7 4.65 13.21 6.10
CA GLY A 7 5.31 12.38 7.11
C GLY A 7 4.91 10.91 6.98
N TYR A 8 5.67 10.05 7.66
CA TYR A 8 5.26 8.68 7.90
C TYR A 8 4.03 8.70 8.80
N SER A 9 2.91 8.22 8.31
CA SER A 9 1.65 8.21 9.06
C SER A 9 1.52 6.92 9.85
N THR A 10 1.46 7.04 11.14
CA THR A 10 1.18 5.91 12.05
C THR A 10 -0.31 5.75 12.34
N ASP A 11 -1.12 6.76 12.12
CA ASP A 11 -2.45 6.79 12.75
C ASP A 11 -3.64 6.90 11.82
N GLU A 12 -3.55 7.22 10.62
CA GLU A 12 -4.65 7.28 9.67
C GLU A 12 -4.22 8.02 8.40
N GLN A 13 -4.17 7.30 7.31
CA GLN A 13 -4.46 7.77 5.97
C GLN A 13 -4.04 9.21 5.65
N SER A 14 -2.82 9.42 5.37
CA SER A 14 -2.44 10.57 4.55
C SER A 14 -2.33 10.18 3.07
N GLY A 15 -3.34 9.48 2.56
CA GLY A 15 -3.46 9.27 1.13
C GLY A 15 -3.87 10.58 0.49
N MET A 16 -3.04 11.13 -0.37
CA MET A 16 -3.41 12.28 -1.18
C MET A 16 -3.73 11.81 -2.61
N ASN A 17 -4.88 12.21 -3.12
CA ASN A 17 -5.26 11.96 -4.49
C ASN A 17 -4.78 13.11 -5.37
N LEU A 18 -3.95 12.78 -6.34
CA LEU A 18 -3.44 13.71 -7.33
C LEU A 18 -4.00 13.36 -8.70
N LYS A 19 -4.53 14.35 -9.40
CA LYS A 19 -4.90 14.22 -10.81
C LYS A 19 -3.80 14.82 -11.67
N LEU A 20 -3.20 13.97 -12.51
CA LEU A 20 -2.23 14.40 -13.50
C LEU A 20 -2.93 14.64 -14.85
N ASP A 21 -2.38 15.53 -15.66
CA ASP A 21 -2.89 15.79 -16.99
C ASP A 21 -2.87 14.54 -17.86
N ALA A 22 -3.90 14.36 -18.68
CA ALA A 22 -3.99 13.26 -19.61
C ALA A 22 -2.82 13.30 -20.59
N GLY A 23 -2.12 12.19 -20.75
CA GLY A 23 -0.94 12.08 -21.60
C GLY A 23 0.39 12.13 -20.85
N THR A 24 0.39 12.33 -19.54
CA THR A 24 1.59 12.16 -18.73
C THR A 24 1.97 10.68 -18.70
N GLU A 25 3.12 10.34 -19.28
CA GLU A 25 3.60 8.96 -19.35
C GLU A 25 4.66 8.65 -18.31
N THR A 26 5.40 9.67 -17.90
CA THR A 26 6.47 9.56 -16.89
C THR A 26 6.29 10.66 -15.87
N VAL A 27 6.33 10.31 -14.61
CA VAL A 27 6.32 11.24 -13.47
C VAL A 27 7.65 11.09 -12.75
N GLU A 28 8.37 12.18 -12.63
CA GLU A 28 9.59 12.25 -11.84
C GLU A 28 9.22 12.62 -10.41
N PHE A 29 9.82 11.92 -9.46
CA PHE A 29 9.60 12.13 -8.05
C PHE A 29 10.93 12.42 -7.38
N SER A 30 10.98 13.46 -6.58
CA SER A 30 12.07 13.68 -5.65
C SER A 30 11.53 13.72 -4.23
N VAL A 31 12.13 12.92 -3.36
CA VAL A 31 11.84 12.94 -1.92
C VAL A 31 12.98 13.61 -1.20
N ARG A 32 12.67 14.61 -0.41
CA ARG A 32 13.66 15.42 0.30
C ARG A 32 13.30 15.48 1.78
N ASN A 33 14.30 15.36 2.62
CA ASN A 33 14.19 15.92 3.96
C ASN A 33 14.81 17.33 3.96
N SER A 34 14.76 18.04 5.07
CA SER A 34 15.19 19.43 5.18
C SER A 34 16.65 19.70 4.74
N SER A 35 17.46 18.69 4.51
CA SER A 35 18.91 18.83 4.24
C SER A 35 19.48 17.87 3.21
N MET A 36 18.75 16.86 2.78
CA MET A 36 19.24 15.84 1.83
C MET A 36 18.16 15.44 0.84
N ASP A 37 18.57 15.23 -0.40
CA ASP A 37 17.77 14.48 -1.38
C ASP A 37 17.83 13.01 -0.99
N LEU A 38 16.69 12.40 -0.72
CA LEU A 38 16.59 10.99 -0.28
C LEU A 38 16.38 10.05 -1.46
N LEU A 39 15.65 10.50 -2.46
CA LEU A 39 15.33 9.74 -3.66
C LEU A 39 15.05 10.70 -4.81
N ASP A 40 15.68 10.43 -5.94
CA ASP A 40 15.22 10.88 -7.25
C ASP A 40 14.87 9.64 -8.06
N ASP A 41 13.61 9.45 -8.37
CA ASP A 41 13.11 8.30 -9.10
C ASP A 41 12.03 8.71 -10.09
N SER A 42 11.69 7.82 -11.01
CA SER A 42 10.64 8.06 -11.99
C SER A 42 9.71 6.86 -12.09
N ALA A 43 8.42 7.11 -12.18
CA ALA A 43 7.45 6.09 -12.47
C ALA A 43 6.82 6.30 -13.84
N SER A 44 6.75 5.24 -14.64
CA SER A 44 6.00 5.25 -15.88
C SER A 44 4.53 4.99 -15.60
N LEU A 45 3.70 5.97 -15.94
CA LEU A 45 2.25 5.91 -15.76
C LEU A 45 1.56 5.91 -17.12
N LYS A 46 0.46 5.20 -17.23
CA LYS A 46 -0.33 5.17 -18.45
C LYS A 46 -1.51 6.12 -18.35
N ALA A 47 -1.68 6.97 -19.35
CA ALA A 47 -2.78 7.91 -19.42
C ALA A 47 -4.14 7.24 -19.27
N GLY A 48 -5.01 7.82 -18.47
CA GLY A 48 -6.36 7.31 -18.19
C GLY A 48 -6.43 6.16 -17.18
N GLU A 49 -5.31 5.81 -16.57
CA GLU A 49 -5.26 4.78 -15.52
C GLU A 49 -5.08 5.43 -14.13
N ASN A 50 -5.56 4.75 -13.12
CA ASN A 50 -5.36 5.15 -11.73
C ASN A 50 -4.25 4.30 -11.09
N TYR A 51 -3.48 4.92 -10.20
CA TYR A 51 -2.36 4.27 -9.52
C TYR A 51 -2.35 4.64 -8.03
N THR A 52 -1.98 3.66 -7.23
CA THR A 52 -1.51 3.90 -5.86
C THR A 52 0.00 3.93 -5.89
N LEU A 53 0.58 5.04 -5.45
CA LEU A 53 2.03 5.21 -5.37
C LEU A 53 2.47 4.96 -3.94
N VAL A 54 3.33 3.96 -3.75
CA VAL A 54 3.86 3.60 -2.43
C VAL A 54 5.36 3.87 -2.40
N PHE A 55 5.74 4.73 -1.48
CA PHE A 55 7.14 5.00 -1.18
C PHE A 55 7.58 4.04 -0.08
N MET A 56 8.59 3.22 -0.36
CA MET A 56 9.03 2.15 0.53
C MET A 56 10.55 1.98 0.50
N GLY A 57 11.10 1.30 1.49
CA GLY A 57 12.52 0.97 1.61
C GLY A 57 13.17 1.59 2.84
N ASP A 58 14.50 1.59 2.88
CA ASP A 58 15.29 2.09 4.00
C ASP A 58 16.00 3.41 3.64
N VAL A 59 15.69 4.45 4.39
CA VAL A 59 16.37 5.76 4.26
C VAL A 59 17.85 5.65 4.64
N ALA A 60 18.17 4.90 5.68
CA ALA A 60 19.52 4.78 6.19
C ALA A 60 20.41 3.94 5.28
N GLY A 61 19.85 2.91 4.66
CA GLY A 61 20.52 2.05 3.69
C GLY A 61 20.58 2.63 2.29
N GLY A 62 19.84 3.70 2.00
CA GLY A 62 19.76 4.28 0.66
C GLY A 62 18.98 3.41 -0.33
N GLU A 63 18.15 2.50 0.16
CA GLU A 63 17.35 1.56 -0.64
C GLU A 63 15.89 1.99 -0.75
N LEU A 64 15.68 3.29 -0.97
CA LEU A 64 14.35 3.81 -1.17
C LEU A 64 13.88 3.59 -2.62
N GLN A 65 12.60 3.32 -2.78
CA GLN A 65 11.97 3.19 -4.08
C GLN A 65 10.54 3.72 -4.05
N LEU A 66 10.08 4.20 -5.20
CA LEU A 66 8.68 4.55 -5.43
C LEU A 66 8.06 3.52 -6.37
N VAL A 67 7.07 2.79 -5.88
CA VAL A 67 6.41 1.73 -6.64
C VAL A 67 4.99 2.14 -7.03
N PRO A 68 4.68 2.24 -8.34
CA PRO A 68 3.34 2.49 -8.82
C PRO A 68 2.55 1.18 -8.93
N PHE A 69 1.44 1.08 -8.21
CA PHE A 69 0.49 -0.03 -8.30
C PHE A 69 -0.73 0.41 -9.09
N ARG A 70 -0.87 -0.08 -10.31
CA ARG A 70 -2.05 0.21 -11.14
C ARG A 70 -3.31 -0.32 -10.46
N GLN A 71 -4.32 0.51 -10.36
CA GLN A 71 -5.61 0.16 -9.80
C GLN A 71 -6.49 -0.51 -10.87
N GLN A 72 -6.80 -1.78 -10.66
CA GLN A 72 -7.75 -2.54 -11.49
C GLN A 72 -9.01 -2.78 -10.66
N ILE A 73 -9.83 -1.75 -10.54
CA ILE A 73 -10.98 -1.72 -9.64
C ILE A 73 -12.02 -2.76 -10.07
N PRO A 74 -12.31 -3.80 -9.25
CA PRO A 74 -13.35 -4.78 -9.56
C PRO A 74 -14.74 -4.19 -9.31
N ALA A 75 -15.76 -4.80 -9.88
CA ALA A 75 -17.12 -4.64 -9.38
C ALA A 75 -17.24 -5.38 -8.05
N ILE A 76 -17.83 -4.74 -7.04
CA ILE A 76 -18.13 -5.34 -5.75
C ILE A 76 -19.63 -5.34 -5.49
N ASP A 77 -20.13 -6.37 -4.81
CA ASP A 77 -21.52 -6.45 -4.42
C ASP A 77 -21.85 -5.51 -3.24
N PHE A 78 -23.12 -5.20 -3.11
CA PHE A 78 -23.60 -4.38 -2.00
C PHE A 78 -23.28 -5.04 -0.65
N GLY A 79 -22.67 -4.27 0.24
CA GLY A 79 -22.29 -4.76 1.58
C GLY A 79 -20.94 -5.44 1.67
N GLN A 80 -20.24 -5.64 0.55
CA GLN A 80 -18.88 -6.17 0.51
C GLN A 80 -17.84 -5.05 0.54
N VAL A 81 -16.60 -5.41 0.83
CA VAL A 81 -15.41 -4.55 0.75
C VAL A 81 -14.45 -5.17 -0.25
N GLY A 82 -13.99 -4.39 -1.21
CA GLY A 82 -12.90 -4.79 -2.08
C GLY A 82 -11.55 -4.44 -1.44
N VAL A 83 -10.61 -5.37 -1.43
CA VAL A 83 -9.28 -5.13 -0.86
C VAL A 83 -8.20 -5.73 -1.75
N ARG A 84 -7.12 -5.00 -1.91
CA ARG A 84 -5.85 -5.48 -2.46
C ARG A 84 -4.77 -5.26 -1.41
N PHE A 85 -3.94 -6.26 -1.18
CA PHE A 85 -2.83 -6.16 -0.24
C PHE A 85 -1.53 -5.78 -0.96
N ILE A 86 -0.74 -4.91 -0.35
CA ILE A 86 0.56 -4.45 -0.84
C ILE A 86 1.60 -4.70 0.26
N HIS A 87 2.67 -5.42 -0.06
CA HIS A 87 3.78 -5.67 0.86
C HIS A 87 4.82 -4.55 0.73
N ALA A 88 4.87 -3.67 1.72
CA ALA A 88 5.80 -2.54 1.79
C ALA A 88 6.71 -2.57 3.04
N MET A 89 6.78 -3.69 3.75
CA MET A 89 7.56 -3.84 4.97
C MET A 89 9.02 -4.15 4.63
N TYR A 90 9.87 -3.13 4.67
CA TYR A 90 11.30 -3.29 4.53
C TYR A 90 11.89 -4.03 5.74
N GLY A 91 12.93 -4.83 5.56
CA GLY A 91 13.47 -5.69 6.62
C GLY A 91 12.90 -7.12 6.56
N GLU A 92 11.68 -7.25 6.06
CA GLU A 92 11.06 -8.52 5.68
C GLU A 92 11.04 -8.67 4.14
N ALA A 93 11.99 -8.01 3.45
CA ALA A 93 12.05 -7.98 1.99
C ALA A 93 12.29 -9.36 1.35
N ASP A 94 12.94 -10.26 2.09
CA ASP A 94 13.17 -11.64 1.66
C ASP A 94 12.05 -12.60 2.10
N THR A 95 11.04 -12.08 2.82
CA THR A 95 9.92 -12.87 3.33
C THR A 95 8.68 -12.61 2.49
N SER A 96 8.13 -13.65 1.89
CA SER A 96 6.82 -13.57 1.24
C SER A 96 5.73 -13.75 2.28
N PHE A 97 4.68 -12.92 2.21
CA PHE A 97 3.55 -13.03 3.11
C PHE A 97 2.45 -13.91 2.53
N SER A 98 1.90 -14.79 3.36
CA SER A 98 0.64 -15.48 3.10
C SER A 98 -0.49 -14.74 3.81
N ILE A 99 -1.53 -14.36 3.07
CA ILE A 99 -2.64 -13.56 3.59
C ILE A 99 -3.95 -14.27 3.23
N GLY A 100 -4.55 -14.92 4.20
CA GLY A 100 -5.79 -15.69 4.02
C GLY A 100 -5.63 -16.78 2.97
N SER A 101 -6.45 -16.75 1.91
CA SER A 101 -6.36 -17.66 0.76
C SER A 101 -5.61 -17.05 -0.43
N ALA A 102 -4.98 -15.90 -0.24
CA ALA A 102 -4.21 -15.25 -1.29
C ALA A 102 -2.92 -16.04 -1.59
N ALA A 103 -2.42 -15.87 -2.80
CA ALA A 103 -1.08 -16.31 -3.15
C ALA A 103 -0.03 -15.56 -2.34
N ASP A 104 1.15 -16.13 -2.26
CA ASP A 104 2.28 -15.51 -1.60
C ASP A 104 2.54 -14.10 -2.13
N LEU A 105 2.76 -13.16 -1.23
CA LEU A 105 2.93 -11.75 -1.51
C LEU A 105 4.36 -11.32 -1.19
N ASP A 106 5.16 -11.18 -2.24
CA ASP A 106 6.55 -10.73 -2.14
C ASP A 106 6.65 -9.23 -1.83
N TYR A 107 7.77 -8.81 -1.26
CA TYR A 107 8.09 -7.41 -1.05
C TYR A 107 7.99 -6.59 -2.34
N GLY A 108 7.38 -5.42 -2.27
CA GLY A 108 7.17 -4.55 -3.42
C GLY A 108 6.13 -5.06 -4.42
N LYS A 109 5.35 -6.07 -4.05
CA LYS A 109 4.26 -6.61 -4.88
C LYS A 109 2.89 -6.33 -4.27
N ALA A 110 1.86 -6.50 -5.10
CA ALA A 110 0.48 -6.41 -4.70
C ALA A 110 -0.30 -7.64 -5.16
N THR A 111 -1.28 -8.05 -4.37
CA THR A 111 -2.25 -9.06 -4.78
C THR A 111 -3.20 -8.51 -5.85
N SER A 112 -4.03 -9.37 -6.44
CA SER A 112 -5.25 -8.93 -7.07
C SER A 112 -6.23 -8.40 -6.03
N TYR A 113 -7.26 -7.65 -6.46
CA TYR A 113 -8.35 -7.28 -5.55
C TYR A 113 -9.21 -8.49 -5.21
N PHE A 114 -9.55 -8.61 -3.95
CA PHE A 114 -10.53 -9.57 -3.43
C PHE A 114 -11.84 -8.82 -3.19
N SER A 115 -12.93 -9.34 -3.74
CA SER A 115 -14.26 -8.74 -3.61
C SER A 115 -15.16 -9.44 -2.62
N ASP A 116 -14.70 -10.56 -2.03
CA ASP A 116 -15.52 -11.49 -1.24
C ASP A 116 -15.37 -11.32 0.27
N LEU A 117 -14.67 -10.30 0.71
CA LEU A 117 -14.48 -10.06 2.13
C LEU A 117 -15.79 -9.51 2.71
N PRO A 118 -16.53 -10.29 3.53
CA PRO A 118 -17.72 -9.81 4.19
C PRO A 118 -17.32 -8.70 5.16
N ASN A 119 -17.99 -7.58 5.08
CA ASN A 119 -17.79 -6.51 6.03
C ASN A 119 -18.96 -6.46 7.03
N ASP A 120 -18.88 -7.28 8.04
CA ASP A 120 -19.80 -7.21 9.18
C ASP A 120 -19.36 -6.15 10.21
N SER A 121 -18.18 -5.57 10.00
CA SER A 121 -17.60 -4.57 10.89
C SER A 121 -17.02 -3.40 10.08
N SER A 122 -16.78 -2.29 10.75
CA SER A 122 -16.06 -1.14 10.18
C SER A 122 -14.53 -1.35 10.17
N ARG A 123 -14.06 -2.57 10.38
CA ARG A 123 -12.64 -2.90 10.50
C ARG A 123 -12.33 -4.20 9.76
N LEU A 124 -11.34 -4.13 8.90
CA LEU A 124 -10.72 -5.30 8.29
C LEU A 124 -9.60 -5.78 9.23
N GLU A 125 -9.63 -7.04 9.63
CA GLU A 125 -8.59 -7.69 10.42
C GLU A 125 -8.10 -8.91 9.67
N ILE A 126 -6.79 -9.07 9.57
CA ILE A 126 -6.15 -10.20 8.89
C ILE A 126 -4.96 -10.71 9.68
N GLU A 127 -4.75 -12.02 9.62
CA GLU A 127 -3.51 -12.66 10.04
C GLU A 127 -2.54 -12.68 8.85
N VAL A 128 -1.34 -12.14 9.08
CA VAL A 128 -0.22 -12.22 8.13
C VAL A 128 0.69 -13.34 8.59
N LYS A 129 1.03 -14.22 7.67
CA LYS A 129 1.90 -15.38 7.92
C LYS A 129 3.13 -15.35 7.02
N ASP A 130 4.18 -16.02 7.45
CA ASP A 130 5.29 -16.36 6.59
C ASP A 130 4.84 -17.41 5.55
N ALA A 131 5.04 -17.13 4.27
CA ALA A 131 4.65 -18.06 3.22
C ALA A 131 5.50 -19.34 3.17
N ALA A 132 6.70 -19.32 3.76
CA ALA A 132 7.61 -20.47 3.74
C ALA A 132 7.17 -21.60 4.68
N ASP A 133 6.60 -21.26 5.85
CA ASP A 133 6.28 -22.24 6.88
C ASP A 133 4.91 -22.06 7.54
N ASP A 134 4.09 -21.12 7.06
CA ASP A 134 2.77 -20.79 7.60
C ASP A 134 2.78 -20.28 9.05
N SER A 135 3.95 -19.90 9.58
CA SER A 135 4.04 -19.32 10.92
C SER A 135 3.37 -17.94 10.97
N SER A 136 2.64 -17.67 12.05
CA SER A 136 1.98 -16.38 12.24
C SER A 136 3.03 -15.29 12.54
N LEU A 137 3.07 -14.25 11.73
CA LEU A 137 3.93 -13.10 11.92
C LEU A 137 3.21 -12.02 12.73
N ALA A 138 1.99 -11.67 12.36
CA ALA A 138 1.19 -10.66 13.05
C ALA A 138 -0.29 -10.75 12.69
N THR A 139 -1.13 -10.17 13.55
CA THR A 139 -2.50 -9.78 13.21
C THR A 139 -2.55 -8.29 13.05
N VAL A 140 -2.94 -7.82 11.86
CA VAL A 140 -3.02 -6.40 11.52
C VAL A 140 -4.43 -6.01 11.11
N SER A 141 -4.77 -4.75 11.27
CA SER A 141 -6.12 -4.29 10.97
C SER A 141 -6.17 -2.83 10.57
N CYS A 142 -7.18 -2.47 9.79
CA CYS A 142 -7.47 -1.09 9.41
C CYS A 142 -8.97 -0.82 9.33
N ALA A 143 -9.35 0.45 9.34
CA ALA A 143 -10.74 0.85 9.18
C ALA A 143 -11.17 0.72 7.71
N VAL A 144 -12.35 0.17 7.48
CA VAL A 144 -12.97 0.01 6.16
C VAL A 144 -14.47 0.31 6.21
N GLN A 145 -15.06 0.55 5.06
CA GLN A 145 -16.49 0.80 4.92
C GLN A 145 -17.08 -0.09 3.82
N ALA A 146 -18.23 -0.66 4.08
CA ALA A 146 -18.97 -1.45 3.10
C ALA A 146 -19.25 -0.67 1.81
N GLY A 147 -19.14 -1.34 0.69
CA GLY A 147 -19.31 -0.74 -0.63
C GLY A 147 -18.10 0.06 -1.12
N LYS A 148 -16.96 -0.02 -0.42
CA LYS A 148 -15.73 0.67 -0.80
C LYS A 148 -14.60 -0.31 -1.11
N ILE A 149 -13.62 0.20 -1.87
CA ILE A 149 -12.43 -0.55 -2.29
C ILE A 149 -11.19 0.10 -1.69
N TYR A 150 -10.26 -0.72 -1.22
CA TYR A 150 -9.06 -0.27 -0.53
C TYR A 150 -7.80 -0.95 -1.06
N ASP A 151 -6.72 -0.20 -1.05
CA ASP A 151 -5.35 -0.73 -1.04
C ASP A 151 -4.89 -0.82 0.42
N ALA A 152 -4.71 -2.04 0.91
CA ALA A 152 -4.24 -2.35 2.25
C ALA A 152 -2.72 -2.53 2.21
N ILE A 153 -1.99 -1.54 2.70
CA ILE A 153 -0.54 -1.48 2.66
C ILE A 153 0.00 -2.03 3.96
N ILE A 154 0.74 -3.14 3.90
CA ILE A 154 1.39 -3.79 5.04
C ILE A 154 2.80 -3.23 5.15
N THR A 155 3.13 -2.64 6.29
CA THR A 155 4.38 -1.96 6.55
C THR A 155 4.70 -1.96 8.06
N HIS A 156 5.78 -1.28 8.46
CA HIS A 156 6.08 -1.02 9.88
C HIS A 156 5.07 -0.05 10.49
N LYS A 157 4.82 -0.19 11.78
CA LYS A 157 3.94 0.68 12.56
C LYS A 157 4.47 2.11 12.67
N GLY A 158 5.76 2.27 12.66
CA GLY A 158 6.42 3.57 12.72
C GLY A 158 7.88 3.49 12.27
N PHE A 159 8.51 4.64 12.04
CA PHE A 159 9.89 4.71 11.57
C PHE A 159 10.90 3.97 12.47
N ALA A 160 10.65 3.95 13.78
CA ALA A 160 11.49 3.27 14.76
C ALA A 160 10.77 2.09 15.45
N ASP A 161 9.57 1.75 15.01
CA ASP A 161 8.76 0.66 15.56
C ASP A 161 8.74 -0.48 14.53
N PRO A 162 9.41 -1.62 14.82
CA PRO A 162 9.47 -2.74 13.89
C PRO A 162 8.15 -3.53 13.81
N ASP A 163 7.19 -3.24 14.67
CA ASP A 163 5.91 -3.93 14.64
C ASP A 163 5.20 -3.72 13.30
N MET A 164 4.54 -4.75 12.85
CA MET A 164 3.75 -4.73 11.62
C MET A 164 2.46 -3.94 11.79
N ALA A 165 2.12 -3.14 10.78
CA ALA A 165 0.88 -2.41 10.70
C ALA A 165 0.27 -2.51 9.29
N MET A 166 -1.02 -2.19 9.18
CA MET A 166 -1.73 -2.13 7.91
C MET A 166 -2.47 -0.80 7.78
N PHE A 167 -2.25 -0.12 6.66
CA PHE A 167 -2.94 1.10 6.28
C PHE A 167 -3.89 0.82 5.13
N CYS A 168 -5.16 1.18 5.28
CA CYS A 168 -6.16 1.04 4.22
C CYS A 168 -6.41 2.39 3.54
N GLN A 169 -5.87 2.54 2.34
CA GLN A 169 -6.13 3.69 1.49
C GLN A 169 -7.36 3.42 0.63
N GLN A 170 -8.42 4.21 0.77
CA GLN A 170 -9.57 4.10 -0.12
C GLN A 170 -9.19 4.46 -1.55
N VAL A 171 -9.61 3.62 -2.48
CA VAL A 171 -9.41 3.82 -3.91
C VAL A 171 -10.51 4.74 -4.45
N GLU A 172 -10.15 5.78 -5.21
CA GLU A 172 -11.14 6.69 -5.79
C GLU A 172 -12.00 5.99 -6.84
N GLY A 173 -13.28 6.34 -6.86
CA GLY A 173 -14.26 5.78 -7.79
C GLY A 173 -14.98 4.54 -7.29
N SER A 174 -14.70 4.16 -6.03
CA SER A 174 -15.39 3.07 -5.34
C SER A 174 -16.52 3.57 -4.42
#